data_1dbf9b0bf034696f45d4499f6d7dd482
#
_entry.id   1dbf9b0bf034696f45d4499f6d7dd482
#
_cell.length_a   1.000
_cell.length_b   1.000
_cell.length_c   1.000
_cell.angle_alpha   90.00
_cell.angle_beta   90.00
_cell.angle_gamma   90.00
#
_symmetry.space_group_name_H-M   'P 1'
#
loop_
_entity.id
_entity.type
_entity.pdbx_description
1 polymer ?
#
loop_
_entity_poly.entity_id
_entity_poly.type
_entity_poly.pdbx_seq_one_letter_code
_entity_poly.pdbx_strand_id
1 'polypeptide(L)'
;GVPVVGIGWGACDPGNPKNRRMRPSILIESGDTTVLVDTSPDLRQQLLDANVRRLDAVVYTHPHADHLHGIDDLRGINKAMDASINAYADAKTFKEIVDRFGYTLTPLPDDSATYFKPTLNAHEITAGNSFDINCLTVDVFDQDHGFSRTLGLRFGPIGYSTDLVEMTSQGYDALAGVDTWI
;
A
#
# COMPACT_ATOMS: atom_id res chain seq x y z
N GLY A 1 14.58 2.66 0.88
CA GLY A 1 15.07 2.66 2.28
C GLY A 1 16.50 3.12 2.40
N VAL A 2 16.93 3.50 3.60
CA VAL A 2 18.31 3.88 3.92
C VAL A 2 18.74 3.10 5.16
N PRO A 3 19.93 2.46 5.21
CA PRO A 3 20.93 2.38 4.14
C PRO A 3 20.51 1.50 2.96
N VAL A 4 21.14 1.70 1.81
CA VAL A 4 20.91 0.90 0.61
C VAL A 4 21.91 -0.26 0.56
N VAL A 5 21.42 -1.48 0.28
CA VAL A 5 22.27 -2.66 0.16
C VAL A 5 23.35 -2.45 -0.91
N GLY A 6 24.60 -2.67 -0.56
CA GLY A 6 25.74 -2.50 -1.46
C GLY A 6 26.25 -1.07 -1.63
N ILE A 7 25.43 -0.05 -1.29
CA ILE A 7 25.78 1.39 -1.41
C ILE A 7 25.98 2.03 -0.04
N GLY A 8 25.25 1.55 0.99
CA GLY A 8 25.34 2.07 2.35
C GLY A 8 24.50 3.34 2.55
N TRP A 9 25.05 4.29 3.29
CA TRP A 9 24.32 5.47 3.78
C TRP A 9 24.30 6.65 2.79
N GLY A 10 25.10 6.61 1.71
CA GLY A 10 25.27 7.76 0.82
C GLY A 10 25.74 9.00 1.60
N ALA A 11 25.03 10.10 1.46
CA ALA A 11 25.29 11.34 2.19
C ALA A 11 24.64 11.41 3.59
N CYS A 12 23.92 10.36 4.02
CA CYS A 12 23.24 10.34 5.31
C CYS A 12 24.21 10.00 6.43
N ASP A 13 24.11 10.69 7.58
CA ASP A 13 24.86 10.38 8.78
C ASP A 13 24.35 9.06 9.42
N PRO A 14 25.17 7.99 9.50
CA PRO A 14 24.77 6.73 10.11
C PRO A 14 24.53 6.82 11.63
N GLY A 15 25.06 7.83 12.30
CA GLY A 15 24.87 8.10 13.71
C GLY A 15 23.51 8.72 14.03
N ASN A 16 22.82 9.28 13.06
CA ASN A 16 21.49 9.82 13.25
C ASN A 16 20.41 8.76 12.98
N PRO A 17 19.68 8.28 14.03
CA PRO A 17 18.68 7.23 13.86
C PRO A 17 17.54 7.60 12.91
N LYS A 18 17.24 8.90 12.73
CA LYS A 18 16.23 9.38 11.77
C LYS A 18 16.61 9.13 10.31
N ASN A 19 17.88 8.87 10.02
CA ASN A 19 18.33 8.53 8.66
C ASN A 19 18.10 7.06 8.32
N ARG A 20 17.84 6.20 9.30
CA ARG A 20 17.46 4.81 9.04
C ARG A 20 15.98 4.78 8.63
N ARG A 21 15.73 4.46 7.37
CA ARG A 21 14.38 4.50 6.77
C ARG A 21 14.06 3.18 6.09
N MET A 22 12.90 2.63 6.40
CA MET A 22 12.29 1.53 5.65
C MET A 22 11.75 2.04 4.30
N ARG A 23 11.38 1.13 3.41
CA ARG A 23 10.69 1.47 2.16
C ARG A 23 9.30 2.01 2.45
N PRO A 24 8.70 2.76 1.47
CA PRO A 24 7.43 3.42 1.72
C PRO A 24 6.28 2.44 1.94
N SER A 25 5.47 2.75 2.92
CA SER A 25 4.15 2.20 3.19
C SER A 25 3.54 3.09 4.26
N ILE A 26 2.25 3.33 4.23
CA ILE A 26 1.54 4.05 5.28
C ILE A 26 0.36 3.25 5.81
N LEU A 27 0.04 3.45 7.07
CA LEU A 27 -1.14 2.91 7.72
C LEU A 27 -2.10 4.07 8.02
N ILE A 28 -3.34 3.94 7.56
CA ILE A 28 -4.42 4.89 7.82
C ILE A 28 -5.40 4.23 8.78
N GLU A 29 -5.66 4.89 9.90
CA GLU A 29 -6.66 4.48 10.87
C GLU A 29 -7.72 5.57 11.01
N SER A 30 -8.99 5.21 10.84
CA SER A 30 -10.14 6.10 10.96
C SER A 30 -11.30 5.37 11.62
N GLY A 31 -11.60 5.70 12.88
CA GLY A 31 -12.53 4.93 13.69
C GLY A 31 -12.09 3.47 13.79
N ASP A 32 -12.96 2.54 13.39
CA ASP A 32 -12.66 1.10 13.38
C ASP A 32 -12.09 0.60 12.04
N THR A 33 -11.78 1.51 11.10
CA THR A 33 -11.27 1.17 9.77
C THR A 33 -9.75 1.32 9.72
N THR A 34 -9.06 0.26 9.31
CA THR A 34 -7.60 0.23 9.17
C THR A 34 -7.22 -0.13 7.72
N VAL A 35 -6.53 0.77 7.05
CA VAL A 35 -6.12 0.63 5.65
C VAL A 35 -4.60 0.72 5.54
N LEU A 36 -4.00 -0.27 4.90
CA LEU A 36 -2.59 -0.25 4.54
C LEU A 36 -2.44 0.27 3.11
N VAL A 37 -1.50 1.16 2.86
CA VAL A 37 -1.10 1.55 1.51
C VAL A 37 0.27 0.97 1.21
N ASP A 38 0.34 0.16 0.16
CA ASP A 38 1.49 -0.59 -0.31
C ASP A 38 2.03 -1.63 0.68
N THR A 39 2.60 -2.70 0.14
CA THR A 39 3.26 -3.77 0.87
C THR A 39 4.74 -3.78 0.56
N SER A 40 5.50 -2.92 1.23
CA SER A 40 6.94 -2.81 1.01
C SER A 40 7.68 -4.10 1.43
N PRO A 41 8.89 -4.37 0.94
CA PRO A 41 9.72 -5.48 1.42
C PRO A 41 10.04 -5.42 2.92
N ASP A 42 9.83 -4.29 3.58
CA ASP A 42 10.00 -4.11 5.02
C ASP A 42 8.68 -4.31 5.80
N LEU A 43 7.60 -4.75 5.12
CA LEU A 43 6.24 -4.82 5.68
C LEU A 43 6.16 -5.58 6.99
N ARG A 44 6.86 -6.73 7.08
CA ARG A 44 6.87 -7.51 8.32
C ARG A 44 7.26 -6.64 9.52
N GLN A 45 8.35 -5.88 9.41
CA GLN A 45 8.80 -5.03 10.51
C GLN A 45 7.84 -3.87 10.75
N GLN A 46 7.33 -3.26 9.69
CA GLN A 46 6.36 -2.15 9.78
C GLN A 46 5.09 -2.57 10.52
N LEU A 47 4.51 -3.72 10.19
CA LEU A 47 3.31 -4.24 10.86
C LEU A 47 3.56 -4.63 12.32
N LEU A 48 4.76 -5.18 12.63
CA LEU A 48 5.15 -5.51 14.00
C LEU A 48 5.34 -4.25 14.85
N ASP A 49 6.03 -3.24 14.33
CA ASP A 49 6.28 -1.98 15.03
C ASP A 49 4.98 -1.20 15.29
N ALA A 50 4.05 -1.24 14.35
CA ALA A 50 2.72 -0.64 14.48
C ALA A 50 1.71 -1.54 15.24
N ASN A 51 2.10 -2.76 15.66
CA ASN A 51 1.24 -3.75 16.33
C ASN A 51 -0.07 -4.02 15.58
N VAL A 52 -0.02 -4.06 14.25
CA VAL A 52 -1.19 -4.31 13.39
C VAL A 52 -1.63 -5.77 13.50
N ARG A 53 -2.91 -5.99 13.76
CA ARG A 53 -3.52 -7.34 13.85
C ARG A 53 -4.71 -7.50 12.92
N ARG A 54 -5.18 -6.40 12.33
CA ARG A 54 -6.33 -6.37 11.44
C ARG A 54 -6.08 -5.33 10.34
N LEU A 55 -6.54 -5.65 9.14
CA LEU A 55 -6.63 -4.74 8.01
C LEU A 55 -7.99 -4.92 7.33
N ASP A 56 -8.70 -3.84 7.11
CA ASP A 56 -9.92 -3.84 6.31
C ASP A 56 -9.60 -3.86 4.81
N ALA A 57 -8.48 -3.21 4.45
CA ALA A 57 -8.03 -3.18 3.07
C ALA A 57 -6.51 -2.97 2.96
N VAL A 58 -5.98 -3.37 1.81
CA VAL A 58 -4.70 -2.89 1.27
C VAL A 58 -4.97 -2.16 -0.05
N VAL A 59 -4.36 -0.98 -0.24
CA VAL A 59 -4.44 -0.20 -1.48
C VAL A 59 -3.05 -0.12 -2.08
N TYR A 60 -2.90 -0.50 -3.34
CA TYR A 60 -1.61 -0.44 -4.04
C TYR A 60 -1.56 0.79 -4.94
N THR A 61 -0.50 1.58 -4.79
CA THR A 61 -0.27 2.76 -5.61
C THR A 61 0.28 2.41 -6.99
N HIS A 62 1.17 1.41 -7.06
CA HIS A 62 1.76 0.91 -8.30
C HIS A 62 2.56 -0.38 -8.04
N PRO A 63 3.00 -1.11 -9.11
CA PRO A 63 3.54 -2.46 -8.95
C PRO A 63 5.07 -2.55 -8.78
N HIS A 64 5.78 -1.47 -8.43
CA HIS A 64 7.22 -1.54 -8.21
C HIS A 64 7.55 -2.39 -6.98
N ALA A 65 8.76 -2.95 -6.96
CA ALA A 65 9.17 -3.94 -5.98
C ALA A 65 9.15 -3.41 -4.54
N ASP A 66 9.52 -2.17 -4.34
CA ASP A 66 9.55 -1.53 -3.02
C ASP A 66 8.16 -1.15 -2.49
N HIS A 67 7.12 -1.28 -3.30
CA HIS A 67 5.71 -1.08 -2.94
C HIS A 67 4.90 -2.37 -2.89
N LEU A 68 5.39 -3.47 -3.49
CA LEU A 68 4.60 -4.68 -3.68
C LEU A 68 5.19 -5.94 -3.02
N HIS A 69 6.52 -6.06 -2.92
CA HIS A 69 7.16 -7.35 -2.65
C HIS A 69 7.08 -7.84 -1.19
N GLY A 70 6.43 -7.12 -0.30
CA GLY A 70 6.08 -7.59 1.05
C GLY A 70 4.70 -8.25 1.15
N ILE A 71 4.02 -8.47 0.03
CA ILE A 71 2.65 -9.00 -0.02
C ILE A 71 2.45 -10.31 0.77
N ASP A 72 3.48 -11.15 0.86
CA ASP A 72 3.42 -12.43 1.59
C ASP A 72 3.23 -12.27 3.10
N ASP A 73 3.65 -11.17 3.68
CA ASP A 73 3.49 -10.91 5.11
C ASP A 73 2.02 -10.67 5.51
N LEU A 74 1.14 -10.35 4.55
CA LEU A 74 -0.31 -10.24 4.78
C LEU A 74 -0.94 -11.56 5.25
N ARG A 75 -0.30 -12.71 4.97
CA ARG A 75 -0.75 -14.01 5.49
C ARG A 75 -0.92 -14.00 7.02
N GLY A 76 -0.03 -13.31 7.73
CA GLY A 76 -0.12 -13.22 9.19
C GLY A 76 -1.40 -12.52 9.65
N ILE A 77 -1.81 -11.49 8.93
CA ILE A 77 -3.05 -10.74 9.19
C ILE A 77 -4.27 -11.58 8.81
N ASN A 78 -4.26 -12.25 7.64
CA ASN A 78 -5.35 -13.19 7.28
C ASN A 78 -5.59 -14.22 8.38
N LYS A 79 -4.51 -14.80 8.95
CA LYS A 79 -4.60 -15.76 10.07
C LYS A 79 -5.18 -15.14 11.34
N ALA A 80 -4.74 -13.92 11.68
CA ALA A 80 -5.20 -13.24 12.89
C ALA A 80 -6.69 -12.85 12.82
N MET A 81 -7.16 -12.52 11.62
CA MET A 81 -8.55 -12.14 11.35
C MET A 81 -9.46 -13.34 11.05
N ASP A 82 -8.89 -14.49 10.67
CA ASP A 82 -9.58 -15.61 10.04
C ASP A 82 -10.41 -15.16 8.82
N ALA A 83 -9.86 -14.25 8.02
CA ALA A 83 -10.55 -13.62 6.91
C ALA A 83 -9.58 -13.24 5.76
N SER A 84 -10.11 -13.15 4.54
CA SER A 84 -9.43 -12.51 3.41
C SER A 84 -9.38 -10.98 3.60
N ILE A 85 -8.42 -10.32 2.94
CA ILE A 85 -8.26 -8.86 2.97
C ILE A 85 -8.70 -8.31 1.61
N ASN A 86 -9.45 -7.21 1.59
CA ASN A 86 -9.76 -6.51 0.35
C ASN A 86 -8.50 -5.81 -0.18
N ALA A 87 -8.21 -6.01 -1.46
CA ALA A 87 -7.08 -5.40 -2.14
C ALA A 87 -7.58 -4.50 -3.27
N TYR A 88 -7.15 -3.25 -3.26
CA TYR A 88 -7.53 -2.24 -4.23
C TYR A 88 -6.31 -1.82 -5.06
N ALA A 89 -6.44 -1.84 -6.37
CA ALA A 89 -5.39 -1.43 -7.30
C ALA A 89 -5.98 -1.11 -8.66
N ASP A 90 -5.22 -0.42 -9.52
CA ASP A 90 -5.59 -0.29 -10.93
C ASP A 90 -5.38 -1.60 -11.70
N ALA A 91 -5.96 -1.69 -12.89
CA ALA A 91 -5.87 -2.87 -13.76
C ALA A 91 -4.42 -3.26 -14.08
N LYS A 92 -3.52 -2.28 -14.25
CA LYS A 92 -2.10 -2.51 -14.55
C LYS A 92 -1.40 -3.15 -13.35
N THR A 93 -1.63 -2.64 -12.17
CA THR A 93 -1.06 -3.16 -10.93
C THR A 93 -1.58 -4.57 -10.64
N PHE A 94 -2.89 -4.82 -10.81
CA PHE A 94 -3.43 -6.18 -10.68
C PHE A 94 -2.84 -7.16 -11.68
N LYS A 95 -2.62 -6.74 -12.92
CA LYS A 95 -1.92 -7.61 -13.89
C LYS A 95 -0.56 -8.03 -13.37
N GLU A 96 0.23 -7.11 -12.84
CA GLU A 96 1.55 -7.41 -12.28
C GLU A 96 1.48 -8.27 -11.00
N ILE A 97 0.44 -8.08 -10.16
CA ILE A 97 0.17 -8.95 -9.01
C ILE A 97 -0.15 -10.38 -9.49
N VAL A 98 -1.00 -10.53 -10.50
CA VAL A 98 -1.32 -11.85 -11.09
C VAL A 98 -0.07 -12.52 -11.64
N ASP A 99 0.75 -11.79 -12.37
CA ASP A 99 1.94 -12.33 -13.02
C ASP A 99 3.01 -12.79 -12.01
N ARG A 100 3.15 -12.11 -10.85
CA ARG A 100 4.20 -12.40 -9.86
C ARG A 100 3.68 -13.12 -8.60
N PHE A 101 2.47 -12.81 -8.18
CA PHE A 101 1.88 -13.20 -6.89
C PHE A 101 0.44 -13.71 -7.04
N GLY A 102 0.06 -14.24 -8.21
CA GLY A 102 -1.31 -14.65 -8.53
C GLY A 102 -1.94 -15.61 -7.52
N TYR A 103 -1.12 -16.39 -6.81
CA TYR A 103 -1.59 -17.26 -5.73
C TYR A 103 -2.27 -16.50 -4.58
N THR A 104 -1.98 -15.21 -4.40
CA THR A 104 -2.60 -14.38 -3.36
C THR A 104 -4.05 -14.03 -3.66
N LEU A 105 -4.42 -14.01 -4.95
CA LEU A 105 -5.76 -13.71 -5.44
C LEU A 105 -6.63 -14.95 -5.66
N THR A 106 -6.09 -16.14 -5.43
CA THR A 106 -6.87 -17.38 -5.52
C THR A 106 -7.47 -17.71 -4.14
N PRO A 107 -8.74 -18.14 -4.07
CA PRO A 107 -9.35 -18.59 -2.82
C PRO A 107 -8.54 -19.72 -2.16
N LEU A 108 -8.74 -19.89 -0.87
CA LEU A 108 -8.30 -21.11 -0.18
C LEU A 108 -9.19 -22.27 -0.61
N PRO A 109 -8.66 -23.52 -0.62
CA PRO A 109 -9.50 -24.72 -0.68
C PRO A 109 -10.53 -24.73 0.46
N ASP A 110 -11.74 -25.27 0.20
CA ASP A 110 -12.86 -25.29 1.16
C ASP A 110 -12.54 -26.06 2.45
N ASP A 111 -11.60 -27.00 2.39
CA ASP A 111 -11.14 -27.81 3.52
C ASP A 111 -9.94 -27.23 4.26
N SER A 112 -9.52 -26.02 3.93
CA SER A 112 -8.36 -25.39 4.56
C SER A 112 -8.63 -25.04 6.02
N ALA A 113 -7.85 -25.63 6.91
CA ALA A 113 -7.93 -25.37 8.34
C ALA A 113 -7.34 -24.01 8.77
N THR A 114 -6.62 -23.32 7.89
CA THR A 114 -5.96 -22.03 8.18
C THR A 114 -5.50 -21.35 6.90
N TYR A 115 -5.27 -20.05 7.00
CA TYR A 115 -4.64 -19.26 5.93
C TYR A 115 -3.15 -19.61 5.79
N PHE A 116 -2.80 -20.47 4.84
CA PHE A 116 -1.40 -20.90 4.57
C PHE A 116 -0.68 -20.00 3.57
N LYS A 117 -1.41 -19.11 2.90
CA LYS A 117 -0.91 -18.08 1.98
C LYS A 117 -1.67 -16.78 2.20
N PRO A 118 -1.19 -15.63 1.72
CA PRO A 118 -2.03 -14.43 1.63
C PRO A 118 -3.28 -14.74 0.79
N THR A 119 -4.41 -14.22 1.22
CA THR A 119 -5.68 -14.38 0.50
C THR A 119 -6.36 -13.02 0.42
N LEU A 120 -6.44 -12.50 -0.80
CA LEU A 120 -6.90 -11.17 -1.10
C LEU A 120 -8.10 -11.21 -2.03
N ASN A 121 -9.06 -10.31 -1.80
CA ASN A 121 -10.20 -10.07 -2.69
C ASN A 121 -9.88 -8.84 -3.54
N ALA A 122 -9.76 -9.01 -4.85
CA ALA A 122 -9.39 -7.93 -5.77
C ALA A 122 -10.57 -6.98 -6.06
N HIS A 123 -10.31 -5.68 -5.96
CA HIS A 123 -11.23 -4.60 -6.32
C HIS A 123 -10.49 -3.60 -7.20
N GLU A 124 -10.87 -3.51 -8.47
CA GLU A 124 -10.24 -2.57 -9.39
C GLU A 124 -10.70 -1.14 -9.10
N ILE A 125 -9.73 -0.22 -9.04
CA ILE A 125 -9.94 1.22 -8.88
C ILE A 125 -9.35 1.99 -10.06
N THR A 126 -9.86 3.21 -10.29
CA THR A 126 -9.43 4.04 -11.41
C THR A 126 -9.20 5.46 -10.93
N ALA A 127 -8.10 6.07 -11.35
CA ALA A 127 -7.82 7.48 -11.09
C ALA A 127 -8.94 8.38 -11.58
N GLY A 128 -9.29 9.40 -10.81
CA GLY A 128 -10.41 10.30 -11.04
C GLY A 128 -11.72 9.86 -10.38
N ASN A 129 -11.76 8.68 -9.79
CA ASN A 129 -12.90 8.17 -9.04
C ASN A 129 -12.61 8.10 -7.56
N SER A 130 -13.68 7.96 -6.76
CA SER A 130 -13.59 7.66 -5.33
C SER A 130 -14.19 6.29 -5.06
N PHE A 131 -13.77 5.66 -3.97
CA PHE A 131 -14.36 4.42 -3.46
C PHE A 131 -14.38 4.43 -1.94
N ASP A 132 -15.21 3.57 -1.36
CA ASP A 132 -15.35 3.49 0.08
C ASP A 132 -14.72 2.21 0.65
N ILE A 133 -14.04 2.35 1.78
CA ILE A 133 -13.62 1.25 2.65
C ILE A 133 -14.34 1.46 3.98
N ASN A 134 -15.38 0.69 4.24
CA ASN A 134 -16.31 0.92 5.35
C ASN A 134 -16.88 2.37 5.31
N CYS A 135 -16.54 3.19 6.31
CA CYS A 135 -16.96 4.59 6.38
C CYS A 135 -15.90 5.59 5.85
N LEU A 136 -14.77 5.10 5.35
CA LEU A 136 -13.67 5.93 4.86
C LEU A 136 -13.73 6.05 3.33
N THR A 137 -14.04 7.23 2.83
CA THR A 137 -13.96 7.53 1.39
C THR A 137 -12.50 7.80 0.99
N VAL A 138 -12.08 7.19 -0.10
CA VAL A 138 -10.75 7.33 -0.70
C VAL A 138 -10.89 7.92 -2.09
N ASP A 139 -10.34 9.11 -2.30
CA ASP A 139 -10.25 9.71 -3.64
C ASP A 139 -8.94 9.26 -4.29
N VAL A 140 -9.01 8.87 -5.56
CA VAL A 140 -7.86 8.36 -6.33
C VAL A 140 -7.52 9.34 -7.44
N PHE A 141 -6.26 9.72 -7.54
CA PHE A 141 -5.79 10.59 -8.62
C PHE A 141 -4.52 10.04 -9.27
N ASP A 142 -4.31 10.45 -10.51
CA ASP A 142 -3.20 9.98 -11.33
C ASP A 142 -1.96 10.85 -11.13
N GLN A 143 -0.79 10.23 -11.05
CA GLN A 143 0.50 10.90 -10.87
C GLN A 143 1.50 10.47 -11.93
N ASP A 144 2.35 11.41 -12.33
CA ASP A 144 3.46 11.14 -13.24
C ASP A 144 4.68 10.61 -12.46
N HIS A 145 5.12 9.41 -12.82
CA HIS A 145 6.35 8.78 -12.30
C HIS A 145 7.40 8.60 -13.43
N GLY A 146 7.41 9.50 -14.38
CA GLY A 146 8.34 9.50 -15.52
C GLY A 146 7.96 8.42 -16.55
N PHE A 147 8.60 7.27 -16.51
CA PHE A 147 8.29 6.15 -17.42
C PHE A 147 7.08 5.33 -17.03
N SER A 148 6.44 5.64 -15.90
CA SER A 148 5.25 4.96 -15.39
C SER A 148 4.26 5.94 -14.77
N ARG A 149 3.13 5.41 -14.34
CA ARG A 149 2.10 6.16 -13.59
C ARG A 149 1.95 5.52 -12.20
N THR A 150 1.64 6.35 -11.21
CA THR A 150 1.31 5.92 -9.86
C THR A 150 -0.05 6.52 -9.44
N LEU A 151 -0.70 5.91 -8.49
CA LEU A 151 -1.90 6.45 -7.89
C LEU A 151 -1.55 7.28 -6.67
N GLY A 152 -2.01 8.53 -6.65
CA GLY A 152 -2.11 9.31 -5.44
C GLY A 152 -3.46 9.03 -4.76
N LEU A 153 -3.50 9.17 -3.44
CA LEU A 153 -4.66 8.84 -2.63
C LEU A 153 -4.98 10.01 -1.69
N ARG A 154 -6.28 10.25 -1.48
CA ARG A 154 -6.72 11.18 -0.44
C ARG A 154 -7.70 10.47 0.50
N PHE A 155 -7.46 10.62 1.78
CA PHE A 155 -8.25 10.10 2.90
C PHE A 155 -8.76 11.29 3.72
N GLY A 156 -9.87 11.92 3.28
CA GLY A 156 -10.39 13.11 3.92
C GLY A 156 -9.35 14.25 3.96
N PRO A 157 -8.81 14.63 5.17
CA PRO A 157 -7.85 15.72 5.30
C PRO A 157 -6.40 15.31 4.96
N ILE A 158 -6.13 14.04 4.65
CA ILE A 158 -4.78 13.53 4.39
C ILE A 158 -4.64 13.18 2.91
N GLY A 159 -3.64 13.78 2.25
CA GLY A 159 -3.18 13.40 0.92
C GLY A 159 -1.90 12.57 0.99
N TYR A 160 -1.82 11.52 0.18
CA TYR A 160 -0.64 10.68 0.05
C TYR A 160 -0.16 10.61 -1.41
N SER A 161 1.08 10.96 -1.61
CA SER A 161 1.77 10.89 -2.91
C SER A 161 3.12 10.22 -2.74
N THR A 162 3.36 9.16 -3.51
CA THR A 162 4.65 8.47 -3.52
C THR A 162 5.15 8.34 -4.95
N ASP A 163 6.47 8.29 -5.13
CA ASP A 163 7.12 8.09 -6.43
C ASP A 163 6.62 9.07 -7.51
N LEU A 164 6.60 10.32 -7.15
CA LEU A 164 6.11 11.43 -7.95
C LEU A 164 7.29 12.14 -8.62
N VAL A 165 7.24 12.28 -9.95
CA VAL A 165 8.13 13.16 -10.73
C VAL A 165 7.44 14.51 -10.97
N GLU A 166 6.19 14.47 -11.39
CA GLU A 166 5.39 15.67 -11.63
C GLU A 166 3.93 15.46 -11.23
N MET A 167 3.36 16.45 -10.51
CA MET A 167 1.95 16.43 -10.12
C MET A 167 1.07 16.86 -11.28
N THR A 168 0.04 16.05 -11.55
CA THR A 168 -0.98 16.38 -12.56
C THR A 168 -1.93 17.48 -12.06
N SER A 169 -2.63 18.16 -12.99
CA SER A 169 -3.70 19.10 -12.60
C SER A 169 -4.78 18.41 -11.76
N GLN A 170 -5.16 17.18 -12.15
CA GLN A 170 -6.09 16.37 -11.37
C GLN A 170 -5.61 16.10 -9.95
N GLY A 171 -4.31 15.84 -9.78
CA GLY A 171 -3.71 15.65 -8.46
C GLY A 171 -3.76 16.91 -7.60
N TYR A 172 -3.48 18.07 -8.18
CA TYR A 172 -3.63 19.35 -7.45
C TYR A 172 -5.08 19.61 -7.03
N ASP A 173 -6.05 19.33 -7.92
CA ASP A 173 -7.47 19.50 -7.61
C ASP A 173 -7.90 18.53 -6.49
N ALA A 174 -7.47 17.28 -6.55
CA ALA A 174 -7.77 16.26 -5.54
C ALA A 174 -7.15 16.61 -4.16
N LEU A 175 -5.98 17.21 -4.15
CA LEU A 175 -5.27 17.60 -2.91
C LEU A 175 -5.70 18.98 -2.37
N ALA A 176 -6.57 19.70 -3.08
CA ALA A 176 -7.03 21.02 -2.61
C ALA A 176 -7.72 20.90 -1.24
N GLY A 177 -7.24 21.68 -0.26
CA GLY A 177 -7.81 21.73 1.09
C GLY A 177 -7.47 20.54 1.99
N VAL A 178 -6.46 19.70 1.66
CA VAL A 178 -5.92 18.74 2.63
C VAL A 178 -5.13 19.48 3.74
N ASP A 179 -5.19 18.96 4.95
CA ASP A 179 -4.43 19.49 6.09
C ASP A 179 -2.99 18.96 6.10
N THR A 180 -2.80 17.73 5.63
CA THR A 180 -1.52 17.05 5.60
C THR A 180 -1.32 16.37 4.25
N TRP A 181 -0.19 16.64 3.63
CA TRP A 181 0.26 15.95 2.42
C TRP A 181 1.59 15.24 2.69
N ILE A 182 1.61 13.92 2.49
CA ILE A 182 2.73 13.01 2.70
C ILE A 182 3.30 12.58 1.36
#